data_412e4a77e6b658278c0a15f5286d0607
#
_entry.id   412e4a77e6b658278c0a15f5286d0607
#
_cell.length_a   1.000
_cell.length_b   1.000
_cell.length_c   1.000
_cell.angle_alpha   90.00
_cell.angle_beta   90.00
_cell.angle_gamma   90.00
#
_symmetry.space_group_name_H-M   'P 1'
#
loop_
_entity.id
_entity.type
_entity.pdbx_description
1 polymer ?
#
loop_
_entity_poly.entity_id
_entity_poly.type
_entity_poly.pdbx_seq_one_letter_code
_entity_poly.pdbx_strand_id
1 'polypeptide(L)'
;MDFTFTEDQLLFQEGVRDFLTNEVTPEKVRELWETEXGRSDELWGQLAELGLTGLTVPEDFGGMGMNELDFVLLAQECGYVALPEPLINTVLVGVPALVASGNEEIKSYWLPKVAEGSARLTVGLESNLLVEDAHVADLLILEKAGSIYAVERSEIEAEYNESVDLSRKLFTVSFNENNATLLAEDDAAVELRTAILNRAALGCAAQALGLTQRMIDISVQYTTDRTQFGKPIGSFQAVKHRMANVAVPLEYSKATVARAAYAIAHNLSTADENVSHAKSVACEASLIGAKNSIQVHGAMGYTWEVDLHIYMKKAWALDKTWGDQAFHKGRVANAIFADNANIGAGKTFLG
;
A
#
# COMPACT_ATOMS: atom_id res chain seq x y z
N MET A 1 -0.14 28.16 1.27
CA MET A 1 -0.03 26.70 1.09
C MET A 1 -1.44 26.12 1.15
N ASP A 2 -1.83 25.36 0.13
CA ASP A 2 -3.14 24.73 0.07
C ASP A 2 -3.01 23.28 0.59
N PHE A 3 -3.83 22.90 1.55
CA PHE A 3 -3.80 21.57 2.17
C PHE A 3 -4.96 20.68 1.72
N THR A 4 -5.63 21.07 0.63
CA THR A 4 -6.77 20.31 0.13
C THR A 4 -6.42 19.58 -1.18
N PHE A 5 -7.03 18.43 -1.38
CA PHE A 5 -7.01 17.79 -2.70
C PHE A 5 -7.95 18.57 -3.63
N THR A 6 -7.68 18.56 -4.91
CA THR A 6 -8.51 19.23 -5.92
C THR A 6 -9.85 18.49 -6.08
N GLU A 7 -10.83 19.18 -6.66
CA GLU A 7 -12.12 18.56 -6.96
C GLU A 7 -11.94 17.36 -7.91
N ASP A 8 -11.05 17.47 -8.89
CA ASP A 8 -10.78 16.38 -9.84
C ASP A 8 -10.18 15.16 -9.14
N GLN A 9 -9.24 15.36 -8.19
CA GLN A 9 -8.67 14.26 -7.41
C GLN A 9 -9.74 13.56 -6.57
N LEU A 10 -10.64 14.32 -5.96
CA LEU A 10 -11.72 13.74 -5.13
C LEU A 10 -12.76 13.02 -5.99
N LEU A 11 -13.10 13.54 -7.17
CA LEU A 11 -13.99 12.86 -8.12
C LEU A 11 -13.37 11.57 -8.64
N PHE A 12 -12.07 11.59 -8.93
CA PHE A 12 -11.33 10.39 -9.31
C PHE A 12 -11.40 9.34 -8.20
N GLN A 13 -11.13 9.76 -6.95
CA GLN A 13 -11.22 8.84 -5.80
C GLN A 13 -12.61 8.22 -5.68
N GLU A 14 -13.66 9.03 -5.81
CA GLU A 14 -15.05 8.57 -5.72
C GLU A 14 -15.34 7.52 -6.81
N GLY A 15 -14.95 7.79 -8.07
CA GLY A 15 -15.13 6.85 -9.17
C GLY A 15 -14.39 5.54 -8.96
N VAL A 16 -13.16 5.62 -8.44
CA VAL A 16 -12.37 4.43 -8.12
C VAL A 16 -13.04 3.63 -6.98
N ARG A 17 -13.54 4.32 -5.95
CA ARG A 17 -14.27 3.67 -4.84
C ARG A 17 -15.48 2.89 -5.37
N ASP A 18 -16.29 3.54 -6.22
CA ASP A 18 -17.49 2.90 -6.77
C ASP A 18 -17.14 1.66 -7.57
N PHE A 19 -16.14 1.78 -8.46
CA PHE A 19 -15.68 0.64 -9.26
C PHE A 19 -15.17 -0.49 -8.36
N LEU A 20 -14.23 -0.19 -7.47
CA LEU A 20 -13.61 -1.23 -6.62
C LEU A 20 -14.63 -1.90 -5.70
N THR A 21 -15.59 -1.13 -5.15
CA THR A 21 -16.62 -1.69 -4.27
C THR A 21 -17.51 -2.69 -5.02
N ASN A 22 -17.77 -2.43 -6.29
CA ASN A 22 -18.61 -3.32 -7.11
C ASN A 22 -17.85 -4.56 -7.60
N GLU A 23 -16.57 -4.41 -7.98
CA GLU A 23 -15.80 -5.49 -8.60
C GLU A 23 -15.02 -6.35 -7.59
N VAL A 24 -14.66 -5.78 -6.42
CA VAL A 24 -13.82 -6.45 -5.42
C VAL A 24 -14.65 -6.70 -4.15
N THR A 25 -15.65 -7.58 -4.28
CA THR A 25 -16.48 -7.94 -3.12
C THR A 25 -15.73 -8.91 -2.20
N PRO A 26 -16.12 -9.01 -0.92
CA PRO A 26 -15.52 -10.01 -0.02
C PRO A 26 -15.59 -11.44 -0.57
N GLU A 27 -16.68 -11.77 -1.28
CA GLU A 27 -16.85 -13.08 -1.93
C GLU A 27 -15.75 -13.30 -2.98
N LYS A 28 -15.52 -12.29 -3.83
CA LYS A 28 -14.49 -12.35 -4.87
C LYS A 28 -13.09 -12.51 -4.26
N VAL A 29 -12.81 -11.78 -3.18
CA VAL A 29 -11.53 -11.91 -2.46
C VAL A 29 -11.34 -13.36 -1.96
N ARG A 30 -12.38 -13.94 -1.35
CA ARG A 30 -12.31 -15.32 -0.86
C ARG A 30 -12.16 -16.33 -2.00
N GLU A 31 -12.85 -16.12 -3.12
CA GLU A 31 -12.70 -16.98 -4.31
C GLU A 31 -11.24 -16.98 -4.80
N LEU A 32 -10.63 -15.81 -4.87
CA LEU A 32 -9.24 -15.68 -5.30
C LEU A 32 -8.26 -16.37 -4.33
N TRP A 33 -8.56 -16.39 -3.03
CA TRP A 33 -7.72 -17.10 -2.06
C TRP A 33 -7.57 -18.59 -2.42
N GLU A 34 -8.62 -19.19 -2.99
CA GLU A 34 -8.66 -20.61 -3.31
C GLU A 34 -7.96 -20.95 -4.64
N THR A 35 -7.58 -19.93 -5.42
CA THR A 35 -6.89 -20.14 -6.70
C THR A 35 -5.37 -20.13 -6.52
N GLU A 36 -4.68 -20.80 -7.39
CA GLU A 36 -3.22 -20.81 -7.40
C GLU A 36 -2.65 -19.40 -7.63
N UNK A 37 -3.22 -18.57 -8.49
CA UNK A 37 -2.90 -17.53 -8.72
C UNK A 37 -3.13 -16.68 -7.93
N GLY A 38 -4.10 -16.75 -7.27
CA GLY A 38 -4.56 -15.78 -6.31
C GLY A 38 -4.87 -14.40 -6.89
N ARG A 39 -4.91 -14.32 -8.20
CA ARG A 39 -5.10 -13.06 -8.95
C ARG A 39 -6.09 -13.28 -10.08
N SER A 40 -6.68 -12.20 -10.61
CA SER A 40 -7.66 -12.24 -11.68
C SER A 40 -7.18 -11.40 -12.86
N ASP A 41 -6.90 -12.05 -13.99
CA ASP A 41 -6.54 -11.32 -15.23
C ASP A 41 -7.70 -10.47 -15.72
N GLU A 42 -8.95 -10.90 -15.46
CA GLU A 42 -10.14 -10.09 -15.77
C GLU A 42 -10.15 -8.78 -14.98
N LEU A 43 -9.98 -8.88 -13.65
CA LEU A 43 -9.94 -7.67 -12.80
C LEU A 43 -8.76 -6.77 -13.17
N TRP A 44 -7.59 -7.37 -13.42
CA TRP A 44 -6.40 -6.61 -13.84
C TRP A 44 -6.68 -5.87 -15.16
N GLY A 45 -7.34 -6.53 -16.13
CA GLY A 45 -7.76 -5.91 -17.40
C GLY A 45 -8.71 -4.73 -17.18
N GLN A 46 -9.68 -4.89 -16.27
CA GLN A 46 -10.61 -3.79 -15.93
C GLN A 46 -9.87 -2.59 -15.30
N LEU A 47 -8.88 -2.86 -14.43
CA LEU A 47 -8.05 -1.79 -13.84
C LEU A 47 -7.27 -1.05 -14.94
N ALA A 48 -6.77 -1.79 -15.94
CA ALA A 48 -6.05 -1.21 -17.07
C ALA A 48 -6.99 -0.38 -17.98
N GLU A 49 -8.19 -0.88 -18.26
CA GLU A 49 -9.18 -0.14 -19.05
C GLU A 49 -9.55 1.21 -18.39
N LEU A 50 -9.51 1.29 -17.08
CA LEU A 50 -9.72 2.53 -16.35
C LEU A 50 -8.46 3.41 -16.29
N GLY A 51 -7.33 2.94 -16.86
CA GLY A 51 -6.06 3.67 -16.86
C GLY A 51 -5.28 3.58 -15.56
N LEU A 52 -5.74 2.77 -14.59
CA LEU A 52 -5.12 2.73 -13.26
C LEU A 52 -3.71 2.13 -13.29
N THR A 53 -3.45 1.21 -14.22
CA THR A 53 -2.10 0.63 -14.38
C THR A 53 -1.10 1.64 -14.95
N GLY A 54 -1.58 2.64 -15.71
CA GLY A 54 -0.76 3.68 -16.30
C GLY A 54 -0.65 4.97 -15.49
N LEU A 55 -1.23 5.00 -14.27
CA LEU A 55 -1.40 6.25 -13.52
C LEU A 55 -0.08 7.01 -13.33
N THR A 56 0.98 6.34 -12.89
CA THR A 56 2.29 6.97 -12.65
C THR A 56 3.27 6.80 -13.81
N VAL A 57 2.90 6.02 -14.84
CA VAL A 57 3.74 5.87 -16.04
C VAL A 57 3.83 7.23 -16.74
N PRO A 58 5.04 7.71 -17.09
CA PRO A 58 5.16 8.99 -17.79
C PRO A 58 4.39 9.02 -19.14
N GLU A 59 3.91 10.20 -19.51
CA GLU A 59 3.13 10.39 -20.74
C GLU A 59 3.88 9.90 -21.98
N ASP A 60 5.21 10.09 -22.02
CA ASP A 60 6.05 9.64 -23.13
C ASP A 60 6.01 8.12 -23.33
N PHE A 61 5.57 7.36 -22.35
CA PHE A 61 5.44 5.89 -22.40
C PHE A 61 3.97 5.45 -22.36
N GLY A 62 3.04 6.37 -22.65
CA GLY A 62 1.62 6.05 -22.77
C GLY A 62 0.83 6.08 -21.47
N GLY A 63 1.42 6.59 -20.38
CA GLY A 63 0.75 6.71 -19.10
C GLY A 63 0.14 8.09 -18.84
N MET A 64 -0.29 8.33 -17.61
CA MET A 64 -0.92 9.60 -17.21
C MET A 64 0.05 10.59 -16.56
N GLY A 65 1.27 10.15 -16.19
CA GLY A 65 2.28 11.00 -15.57
C GLY A 65 1.88 11.58 -14.22
N MET A 66 0.97 10.94 -13.52
CA MET A 66 0.49 11.40 -12.21
C MET A 66 1.49 11.03 -11.11
N ASN A 67 1.35 11.64 -9.94
CA ASN A 67 2.32 11.47 -8.85
C ASN A 67 1.71 10.84 -7.60
N GLU A 68 2.47 10.84 -6.51
CA GLU A 68 2.08 10.19 -5.27
C GLU A 68 0.84 10.81 -4.62
N LEU A 69 0.58 12.11 -4.85
CA LEU A 69 -0.63 12.77 -4.33
C LEU A 69 -1.89 12.20 -4.99
N ASP A 70 -1.82 11.89 -6.27
CA ASP A 70 -2.94 11.26 -6.97
C ASP A 70 -3.07 9.79 -6.54
N PHE A 71 -1.94 9.09 -6.49
CA PHE A 71 -1.94 7.65 -6.20
C PHE A 71 -2.35 7.33 -4.76
N VAL A 72 -2.05 8.20 -3.79
CA VAL A 72 -2.37 7.93 -2.38
C VAL A 72 -3.88 7.77 -2.16
N LEU A 73 -4.69 8.50 -2.93
CA LEU A 73 -6.15 8.37 -2.87
C LEU A 73 -6.60 7.01 -3.42
N LEU A 74 -6.04 6.60 -4.56
CA LEU A 74 -6.29 5.26 -5.13
C LEU A 74 -5.87 4.16 -4.15
N ALA A 75 -4.68 4.27 -3.56
CA ALA A 75 -4.17 3.25 -2.62
C ALA A 75 -5.08 3.12 -1.39
N GLN A 76 -5.68 4.23 -0.93
CA GLN A 76 -6.67 4.19 0.14
C GLN A 76 -7.89 3.35 -0.27
N GLU A 77 -8.38 3.52 -1.49
CA GLU A 77 -9.53 2.75 -1.98
C GLU A 77 -9.18 1.26 -2.19
N CYS A 78 -7.94 0.98 -2.64
CA CYS A 78 -7.45 -0.40 -2.68
C CYS A 78 -7.49 -1.05 -1.28
N GLY A 79 -7.12 -0.30 -0.25
CA GLY A 79 -7.21 -0.76 1.13
C GLY A 79 -8.65 -0.99 1.57
N TYR A 80 -9.58 -0.09 1.19
CA TYR A 80 -10.98 -0.18 1.58
C TYR A 80 -11.62 -1.50 1.14
N VAL A 81 -11.26 -2.00 -0.04
CA VAL A 81 -11.77 -3.29 -0.55
C VAL A 81 -10.80 -4.46 -0.31
N ALA A 82 -9.65 -4.21 0.29
CA ALA A 82 -8.57 -5.20 0.45
C ALA A 82 -8.14 -5.79 -0.90
N LEU A 83 -7.98 -4.95 -1.91
CA LEU A 83 -7.64 -5.35 -3.29
C LEU A 83 -6.52 -6.39 -3.29
N PRO A 84 -6.70 -7.56 -3.93
CA PRO A 84 -5.65 -8.57 -4.00
C PRO A 84 -4.63 -8.34 -5.12
N GLU A 85 -4.97 -7.55 -6.16
CA GLU A 85 -4.10 -7.34 -7.32
C GLU A 85 -2.87 -6.49 -6.98
N PRO A 86 -1.72 -6.70 -7.68
CA PRO A 86 -0.46 -6.01 -7.36
C PRO A 86 -0.38 -4.57 -7.89
N LEU A 87 -1.49 -3.84 -7.88
CA LEU A 87 -1.57 -2.49 -8.45
C LEU A 87 -0.59 -1.53 -7.76
N ILE A 88 -0.52 -1.57 -6.43
CA ILE A 88 0.35 -0.67 -5.66
C ILE A 88 1.83 -1.00 -5.91
N ASN A 89 2.21 -2.27 -5.84
CA ASN A 89 3.59 -2.68 -6.09
C ASN A 89 4.01 -2.34 -7.53
N THR A 90 3.13 -2.54 -8.50
CA THR A 90 3.42 -2.23 -9.91
C THR A 90 3.54 -0.72 -10.12
N VAL A 91 2.49 0.02 -9.77
CA VAL A 91 2.31 1.41 -10.26
C VAL A 91 2.94 2.44 -9.32
N LEU A 92 2.78 2.29 -7.99
CA LEU A 92 3.35 3.25 -7.04
C LEU A 92 4.85 2.99 -6.80
N VAL A 93 5.30 1.73 -6.88
CA VAL A 93 6.66 1.37 -6.47
C VAL A 93 7.52 1.01 -7.70
N GLY A 94 7.09 0.03 -8.48
CA GLY A 94 7.87 -0.49 -9.61
C GLY A 94 8.09 0.53 -10.72
N VAL A 95 7.03 1.21 -11.14
CA VAL A 95 7.13 2.22 -12.21
C VAL A 95 8.11 3.34 -11.84
N PRO A 96 7.96 4.03 -10.68
CA PRO A 96 8.93 5.07 -10.34
C PRO A 96 10.36 4.54 -10.17
N ALA A 97 10.53 3.29 -9.73
CA ALA A 97 11.87 2.70 -9.62
C ALA A 97 12.52 2.52 -10.99
N LEU A 98 11.75 2.05 -12.00
CA LEU A 98 12.27 1.95 -13.38
C LEU A 98 12.60 3.33 -13.94
N VAL A 99 11.73 4.32 -13.72
CA VAL A 99 11.95 5.69 -14.20
C VAL A 99 13.23 6.26 -13.57
N ALA A 100 13.42 6.06 -12.27
CA ALA A 100 14.58 6.58 -11.53
C ALA A 100 15.90 5.91 -11.94
N SER A 101 15.85 4.69 -12.46
CA SER A 101 17.08 3.96 -12.87
C SER A 101 17.78 4.64 -14.06
N GLY A 102 17.08 5.44 -14.84
CA GLY A 102 17.64 6.09 -16.03
C GLY A 102 17.98 5.16 -17.18
N ASN A 103 17.63 3.87 -17.10
CA ASN A 103 17.90 2.90 -18.16
C ASN A 103 16.82 3.00 -19.25
N GLU A 104 17.14 3.68 -20.35
CA GLU A 104 16.17 3.97 -21.42
C GLU A 104 15.66 2.70 -22.11
N GLU A 105 16.50 1.68 -22.27
CA GLU A 105 16.10 0.42 -22.91
C GLU A 105 15.00 -0.28 -22.09
N ILE A 106 15.24 -0.44 -20.79
CA ILE A 106 14.29 -1.07 -19.86
C ILE A 106 12.98 -0.26 -19.81
N LYS A 107 13.08 1.07 -19.69
CA LYS A 107 11.91 1.95 -19.64
C LYS A 107 11.06 1.82 -20.90
N SER A 108 11.71 1.95 -22.07
CA SER A 108 11.03 1.91 -23.38
C SER A 108 10.34 0.57 -23.64
N TYR A 109 10.88 -0.51 -23.09
CA TYR A 109 10.30 -1.85 -23.26
C TYR A 109 9.16 -2.14 -22.28
N TRP A 110 9.33 -1.78 -20.99
CA TRP A 110 8.40 -2.21 -19.94
C TRP A 110 7.30 -1.19 -19.62
N LEU A 111 7.61 0.13 -19.62
CA LEU A 111 6.63 1.13 -19.17
C LEU A 111 5.36 1.16 -20.06
N PRO A 112 5.45 1.08 -21.41
CA PRO A 112 4.22 1.01 -22.21
C PRO A 112 3.38 -0.22 -21.89
N LYS A 113 4.02 -1.37 -21.64
CA LYS A 113 3.31 -2.61 -21.29
C LYS A 113 2.59 -2.49 -19.95
N VAL A 114 3.20 -1.80 -18.98
CA VAL A 114 2.54 -1.53 -17.70
C VAL A 114 1.35 -0.60 -17.92
N ALA A 115 1.53 0.47 -18.70
CA ALA A 115 0.46 1.44 -18.95
C ALA A 115 -0.77 0.77 -19.57
N GLU A 116 -0.57 -0.15 -20.54
CA GLU A 116 -1.66 -0.86 -21.20
C GLU A 116 -2.15 -2.11 -20.42
N GLY A 117 -1.53 -2.42 -19.27
CA GLY A 117 -1.94 -3.53 -18.41
C GLY A 117 -1.40 -4.89 -18.83
N SER A 118 -0.51 -4.96 -19.84
CA SER A 118 0.04 -6.23 -20.30
C SER A 118 1.27 -6.71 -19.51
N ALA A 119 1.74 -5.91 -18.53
CA ALA A 119 2.82 -6.32 -17.63
C ALA A 119 2.56 -5.87 -16.20
N ARG A 120 2.96 -6.72 -15.27
CA ARG A 120 2.93 -6.47 -13.82
C ARG A 120 4.37 -6.39 -13.31
N LEU A 121 4.63 -5.45 -12.40
CA LEU A 121 5.93 -5.31 -11.75
C LEU A 121 5.83 -5.66 -10.27
N THR A 122 6.93 -6.17 -9.70
CA THR A 122 7.04 -6.25 -8.24
C THR A 122 8.47 -5.89 -7.82
N VAL A 123 8.66 -5.66 -6.53
CA VAL A 123 9.92 -5.18 -5.98
C VAL A 123 10.30 -6.01 -4.76
N GLY A 124 11.58 -6.35 -4.65
CA GLY A 124 12.15 -7.03 -3.48
C GLY A 124 13.45 -6.40 -3.06
N LEU A 125 13.54 -6.01 -1.78
CA LEU A 125 14.78 -5.48 -1.20
C LEU A 125 15.32 -6.46 -0.15
N GLU A 126 16.63 -6.45 0.07
CA GLU A 126 17.24 -7.30 1.10
C GLU A 126 16.70 -7.03 2.50
N SER A 127 16.20 -5.82 2.73
CA SER A 127 15.53 -5.45 3.99
C SER A 127 14.09 -5.95 4.09
N ASN A 128 13.50 -6.47 2.99
CA ASN A 128 12.14 -6.97 2.92
C ASN A 128 12.17 -8.30 2.13
N LEU A 129 12.65 -9.34 2.80
CA LEU A 129 13.09 -10.61 2.21
C LEU A 129 12.05 -11.37 1.40
N LEU A 130 10.77 -11.18 1.69
CA LEU A 130 9.71 -11.90 0.97
C LEU A 130 9.13 -10.98 -0.12
N VAL A 131 9.29 -11.40 -1.35
CA VAL A 131 8.81 -10.66 -2.53
C VAL A 131 7.36 -11.01 -2.77
N GLU A 132 6.51 -10.00 -2.79
CA GLU A 132 5.07 -10.16 -3.03
C GLU A 132 4.85 -10.31 -4.54
N ASP A 133 4.00 -11.27 -4.93
CA ASP A 133 3.52 -11.43 -6.32
C ASP A 133 4.60 -11.85 -7.33
N ALA A 134 5.72 -12.43 -6.89
CA ALA A 134 6.79 -12.85 -7.80
C ALA A 134 6.32 -13.87 -8.87
N HIS A 135 5.26 -14.63 -8.58
CA HIS A 135 4.73 -15.65 -9.49
C HIS A 135 3.92 -15.06 -10.67
N VAL A 136 3.41 -13.84 -10.55
CA VAL A 136 2.62 -13.18 -11.60
C VAL A 136 3.28 -11.93 -12.16
N ALA A 137 4.32 -11.42 -11.53
CA ALA A 137 5.07 -10.26 -12.04
C ALA A 137 5.86 -10.66 -13.30
N ASP A 138 5.83 -9.82 -14.31
CA ASP A 138 6.59 -10.03 -15.55
C ASP A 138 8.02 -9.55 -15.41
N LEU A 139 8.22 -8.50 -14.61
CA LEU A 139 9.53 -7.94 -14.28
C LEU A 139 9.61 -7.71 -12.77
N LEU A 140 10.72 -8.15 -12.18
CA LEU A 140 10.99 -7.95 -10.77
C LEU A 140 12.17 -6.97 -10.62
N ILE A 141 12.04 -6.01 -9.70
CA ILE A 141 13.13 -5.10 -9.33
C ILE A 141 13.69 -5.62 -8.01
N LEU A 142 14.87 -6.19 -8.03
CA LEU A 142 15.42 -6.95 -6.90
C LEU A 142 16.77 -6.39 -6.45
N GLU A 143 16.95 -6.29 -5.14
CA GLU A 143 18.25 -5.96 -4.55
C GLU A 143 19.04 -7.24 -4.29
N LYS A 144 20.35 -7.20 -4.60
CA LYS A 144 21.27 -8.27 -4.28
C LYS A 144 22.67 -7.68 -4.07
N ALA A 145 23.28 -8.00 -2.94
CA ALA A 145 24.62 -7.56 -2.56
C ALA A 145 24.81 -6.03 -2.70
N GLY A 146 23.76 -5.28 -2.36
CA GLY A 146 23.81 -3.82 -2.36
C GLY A 146 23.51 -3.15 -3.69
N SER A 147 23.37 -3.93 -4.79
CA SER A 147 23.00 -3.43 -6.12
C SER A 147 21.55 -3.79 -6.45
N ILE A 148 20.95 -3.04 -7.36
CA ILE A 148 19.54 -3.24 -7.75
C ILE A 148 19.48 -3.63 -9.21
N TYR A 149 18.68 -4.66 -9.50
CA TYR A 149 18.60 -5.29 -10.82
C TYR A 149 17.13 -5.38 -11.27
N ALA A 150 16.92 -5.30 -12.58
CA ALA A 150 15.66 -5.70 -13.21
C ALA A 150 15.85 -7.14 -13.70
N VAL A 151 14.92 -8.02 -13.30
CA VAL A 151 15.01 -9.47 -13.56
C VAL A 151 13.66 -9.93 -14.12
N GLU A 152 13.68 -10.56 -15.30
CA GLU A 152 12.46 -11.13 -15.88
C GLU A 152 12.05 -12.37 -15.08
N ARG A 153 10.74 -12.63 -15.03
CA ARG A 153 10.19 -13.77 -14.28
C ARG A 153 10.83 -15.11 -14.68
N SER A 154 11.18 -15.27 -15.94
CA SER A 154 11.82 -16.49 -16.45
C SER A 154 13.21 -16.75 -15.85
N GLU A 155 13.83 -15.72 -15.26
CA GLU A 155 15.21 -15.77 -14.75
C GLU A 155 15.27 -15.89 -13.23
N ILE A 156 14.13 -16.09 -12.55
CA ILE A 156 14.08 -16.26 -11.09
C ILE A 156 13.73 -17.69 -10.70
N GLU A 157 14.17 -18.07 -9.51
CA GLU A 157 13.59 -19.19 -8.77
C GLU A 157 12.79 -18.59 -7.61
N ALA A 158 11.57 -19.05 -7.43
CA ALA A 158 10.65 -18.50 -6.40
C ALA A 158 10.04 -19.62 -5.58
N GLU A 159 10.18 -19.52 -4.25
CA GLU A 159 9.59 -20.49 -3.31
C GLU A 159 8.50 -19.79 -2.51
N TYR A 160 7.28 -20.35 -2.56
CA TYR A 160 6.10 -19.76 -1.91
C TYR A 160 6.20 -19.82 -0.38
N ASN A 161 5.78 -18.75 0.26
CA ASN A 161 5.71 -18.61 1.72
C ASN A 161 4.30 -18.15 2.11
N GLU A 162 3.66 -18.88 3.02
CA GLU A 162 2.30 -18.59 3.44
C GLU A 162 2.21 -17.31 4.29
N SER A 163 1.17 -16.52 4.05
CA SER A 163 0.89 -15.28 4.81
C SER A 163 -0.39 -15.42 5.62
N VAL A 164 -0.48 -14.69 6.73
CA VAL A 164 -1.74 -14.59 7.50
C VAL A 164 -2.85 -13.96 6.65
N ASP A 165 -2.49 -13.04 5.76
CA ASP A 165 -3.38 -12.50 4.73
C ASP A 165 -3.27 -13.42 3.50
N LEU A 166 -4.29 -14.22 3.24
CA LEU A 166 -4.28 -15.22 2.16
C LEU A 166 -4.23 -14.58 0.76
N SER A 167 -4.59 -13.29 0.66
CA SER A 167 -4.46 -12.56 -0.61
C SER A 167 -3.02 -12.16 -0.90
N ARG A 168 -2.11 -12.20 0.09
CA ARG A 168 -0.69 -11.90 -0.12
C ARG A 168 0.05 -13.17 -0.51
N LYS A 169 0.49 -13.24 -1.75
CA LYS A 169 1.31 -14.34 -2.25
C LYS A 169 2.78 -13.92 -2.12
N LEU A 170 3.46 -14.49 -1.14
CA LEU A 170 4.83 -14.12 -0.77
C LEU A 170 5.83 -15.18 -1.22
N PHE A 171 7.01 -14.75 -1.67
CA PHE A 171 8.02 -15.67 -2.20
C PHE A 171 9.43 -15.30 -1.71
N THR A 172 10.20 -16.32 -1.38
CA THR A 172 11.67 -16.20 -1.34
C THR A 172 12.14 -16.30 -2.78
N VAL A 173 12.90 -15.32 -3.25
CA VAL A 173 13.31 -15.23 -4.66
C VAL A 173 14.85 -15.28 -4.75
N SER A 174 15.36 -16.05 -5.69
CA SER A 174 16.78 -16.04 -6.05
C SER A 174 16.94 -15.89 -7.56
N PHE A 175 18.06 -15.30 -7.97
CA PHE A 175 18.37 -15.08 -9.39
C PHE A 175 19.87 -15.02 -9.61
N ASN A 176 20.29 -15.21 -10.87
CA ASN A 176 21.68 -15.05 -11.30
C ASN A 176 21.85 -13.64 -11.89
N GLU A 177 22.77 -12.85 -11.32
CA GLU A 177 23.04 -11.47 -11.73
C GLU A 177 23.46 -11.36 -13.20
N ASN A 178 24.08 -12.42 -13.73
CA ASN A 178 24.51 -12.45 -15.14
C ASN A 178 23.33 -12.47 -16.13
N ASN A 179 22.14 -12.85 -15.64
CA ASN A 179 20.91 -12.89 -16.45
C ASN A 179 19.97 -11.72 -16.12
N ALA A 180 20.47 -10.72 -15.40
CA ALA A 180 19.68 -9.58 -14.93
C ALA A 180 20.26 -8.28 -15.50
N THR A 181 19.43 -7.26 -15.59
CA THR A 181 19.88 -5.92 -16.01
C THR A 181 20.18 -5.07 -14.78
N LEU A 182 21.41 -4.61 -14.64
CA LEU A 182 21.80 -3.72 -13.54
C LEU A 182 21.05 -2.38 -13.69
N LEU A 183 20.36 -1.97 -12.65
CA LEU A 183 19.65 -0.67 -12.59
C LEU A 183 20.44 0.36 -11.78
N ALA A 184 21.05 -0.05 -10.68
CA ALA A 184 21.78 0.88 -9.80
C ALA A 184 22.81 0.12 -8.97
N GLU A 185 23.95 0.78 -8.70
CA GLU A 185 25.00 0.29 -7.80
C GLU A 185 25.55 1.46 -6.96
N ASP A 186 26.30 1.15 -5.93
CA ASP A 186 26.94 2.14 -5.04
C ASP A 186 25.92 3.18 -4.50
N ASP A 187 26.22 4.47 -4.60
CA ASP A 187 25.38 5.56 -4.08
C ASP A 187 24.04 5.61 -4.81
N ALA A 188 24.00 5.33 -6.11
CA ALA A 188 22.73 5.28 -6.86
C ALA A 188 21.81 4.17 -6.35
N ALA A 189 22.38 3.04 -5.94
CA ALA A 189 21.56 1.96 -5.34
C ALA A 189 20.99 2.37 -3.98
N VAL A 190 21.75 3.13 -3.17
CA VAL A 190 21.27 3.64 -1.89
C VAL A 190 20.08 4.59 -2.11
N GLU A 191 20.19 5.50 -3.08
CA GLU A 191 19.13 6.43 -3.43
C GLU A 191 17.89 5.70 -3.94
N LEU A 192 18.08 4.76 -4.87
CA LEU A 192 16.96 4.00 -5.44
C LEU A 192 16.27 3.12 -4.38
N ARG A 193 17.05 2.48 -3.51
CA ARG A 193 16.53 1.68 -2.38
C ARG A 193 15.64 2.55 -1.47
N THR A 194 16.11 3.75 -1.15
CA THR A 194 15.37 4.70 -0.29
C THR A 194 14.07 5.12 -0.97
N ALA A 195 14.11 5.42 -2.26
CA ALA A 195 12.93 5.82 -3.04
C ALA A 195 11.90 4.69 -3.11
N ILE A 196 12.36 3.45 -3.29
CA ILE A 196 11.50 2.24 -3.29
C ILE A 196 10.86 2.07 -1.91
N LEU A 197 11.66 2.08 -0.85
CA LEU A 197 11.16 1.91 0.53
C LEU A 197 10.11 2.96 0.88
N ASN A 198 10.37 4.22 0.54
CA ASN A 198 9.44 5.31 0.87
C ASN A 198 8.10 5.13 0.16
N ARG A 199 8.10 4.80 -1.14
CA ARG A 199 6.84 4.60 -1.88
C ARG A 199 6.09 3.36 -1.41
N ALA A 200 6.81 2.28 -1.13
CA ALA A 200 6.20 1.05 -0.62
C ALA A 200 5.58 1.27 0.77
N ALA A 201 6.28 1.97 1.66
CA ALA A 201 5.76 2.31 2.99
C ALA A 201 4.57 3.27 2.89
N LEU A 202 4.61 4.25 1.96
CA LEU A 202 3.46 5.14 1.70
C LEU A 202 2.25 4.34 1.22
N GLY A 203 2.46 3.37 0.32
CA GLY A 203 1.39 2.48 -0.17
C GLY A 203 0.75 1.69 0.97
N CYS A 204 1.56 1.17 1.89
CA CYS A 204 1.06 0.48 3.09
C CYS A 204 0.24 1.43 3.98
N ALA A 205 0.75 2.65 4.20
CA ALA A 205 0.07 3.65 5.04
C ALA A 205 -1.29 4.03 4.45
N ALA A 206 -1.34 4.28 3.15
CA ALA A 206 -2.59 4.65 2.46
C ALA A 206 -3.61 3.49 2.50
N GLN A 207 -3.17 2.26 2.22
CA GLN A 207 -4.05 1.08 2.35
C GLN A 207 -4.57 0.94 3.78
N ALA A 208 -3.74 1.21 4.79
CA ALA A 208 -4.15 1.12 6.20
C ALA A 208 -5.31 2.08 6.51
N LEU A 209 -5.34 3.28 5.89
CA LEU A 209 -6.48 4.20 6.04
C LEU A 209 -7.77 3.56 5.53
N GLY A 210 -7.72 2.98 4.32
CA GLY A 210 -8.89 2.33 3.72
C GLY A 210 -9.36 1.13 4.54
N LEU A 211 -8.43 0.28 4.97
CA LEU A 211 -8.74 -0.89 5.81
C LEU A 211 -9.41 -0.44 7.12
N THR A 212 -8.90 0.62 7.74
CA THR A 212 -9.44 1.12 9.02
C THR A 212 -10.87 1.64 8.81
N GLN A 213 -11.08 2.41 7.74
CA GLN A 213 -12.42 2.91 7.41
C GLN A 213 -13.39 1.75 7.17
N ARG A 214 -12.96 0.74 6.39
CA ARG A 214 -13.81 -0.42 6.11
C ARG A 214 -14.19 -1.18 7.38
N MET A 215 -13.22 -1.38 8.28
CA MET A 215 -13.49 -2.05 9.56
C MET A 215 -14.48 -1.25 10.43
N ILE A 216 -14.40 0.10 10.41
CA ILE A 216 -15.39 0.96 11.08
C ILE A 216 -16.77 0.73 10.46
N ASP A 217 -16.87 0.80 9.13
CA ASP A 217 -18.16 0.72 8.42
C ASP A 217 -18.84 -0.63 8.70
N ILE A 218 -18.11 -1.74 8.59
CA ILE A 218 -18.60 -3.09 8.89
C ILE A 218 -19.08 -3.16 10.36
N SER A 219 -18.28 -2.61 11.28
CA SER A 219 -18.59 -2.68 12.71
C SER A 219 -19.81 -1.83 13.07
N VAL A 220 -19.93 -0.63 12.49
CA VAL A 220 -21.08 0.24 12.71
C VAL A 220 -22.35 -0.43 12.17
N GLN A 221 -22.30 -0.99 10.96
CA GLN A 221 -23.44 -1.69 10.38
C GLN A 221 -23.84 -2.88 11.27
N TYR A 222 -22.88 -3.74 11.64
CA TYR A 222 -23.14 -4.90 12.49
C TYR A 222 -23.81 -4.48 13.82
N THR A 223 -23.27 -3.46 14.49
CA THR A 223 -23.76 -3.05 15.80
C THR A 223 -25.09 -2.30 15.73
N THR A 224 -25.45 -1.76 14.56
CA THR A 224 -26.76 -1.15 14.29
C THR A 224 -27.83 -2.25 14.10
N ASP A 225 -27.48 -3.32 13.41
CA ASP A 225 -28.42 -4.40 13.09
C ASP A 225 -28.61 -5.39 14.25
N ARG A 226 -27.54 -5.67 14.98
CA ARG A 226 -27.55 -6.66 16.07
C ARG A 226 -28.28 -6.14 17.30
N THR A 227 -29.34 -6.81 17.69
CA THR A 227 -30.16 -6.44 18.86
C THR A 227 -29.90 -7.36 20.04
N GLN A 228 -29.63 -6.79 21.21
CA GLN A 228 -29.52 -7.48 22.51
C GLN A 228 -30.05 -6.54 23.59
N PHE A 229 -30.59 -7.12 24.66
CA PHE A 229 -31.16 -6.35 25.76
C PHE A 229 -32.24 -5.36 25.29
N GLY A 230 -33.02 -5.76 24.28
CA GLY A 230 -34.14 -5.00 23.77
C GLY A 230 -33.85 -3.81 22.86
N LYS A 231 -32.57 -3.66 22.42
CA LYS A 231 -32.16 -2.55 21.51
C LYS A 231 -30.88 -2.88 20.74
N PRO A 232 -30.62 -2.15 19.65
CA PRO A 232 -29.35 -2.31 18.91
C PRO A 232 -28.14 -2.14 19.82
N ILE A 233 -27.14 -3.02 19.69
CA ILE A 233 -25.96 -2.97 20.58
C ILE A 233 -25.14 -1.69 20.36
N GLY A 234 -25.19 -1.09 19.17
CA GLY A 234 -24.56 0.19 18.87
C GLY A 234 -25.11 1.36 19.69
N SER A 235 -26.29 1.20 20.32
CA SER A 235 -26.85 2.25 21.19
C SER A 235 -26.11 2.35 22.56
N PHE A 236 -25.34 1.31 22.95
CA PHE A 236 -24.60 1.31 24.23
C PHE A 236 -23.34 2.16 24.12
N GLN A 237 -23.09 2.99 25.14
CA GLN A 237 -21.92 3.90 25.16
C GLN A 237 -20.60 3.14 25.02
N ALA A 238 -20.47 1.97 25.64
CA ALA A 238 -19.25 1.16 25.55
C ALA A 238 -18.91 0.82 24.10
N VAL A 239 -19.92 0.53 23.26
CA VAL A 239 -19.75 0.24 21.83
C VAL A 239 -19.37 1.51 21.06
N LYS A 240 -20.10 2.61 21.31
CA LYS A 240 -19.82 3.91 20.69
C LYS A 240 -18.40 4.37 20.96
N HIS A 241 -17.93 4.26 22.21
CA HIS A 241 -16.57 4.67 22.58
C HIS A 241 -15.51 3.81 21.88
N ARG A 242 -15.78 2.52 21.66
CA ARG A 242 -14.85 1.66 20.93
C ARG A 242 -14.67 2.15 19.48
N MET A 243 -15.78 2.50 18.80
CA MET A 243 -15.68 3.00 17.43
C MET A 243 -15.05 4.39 17.35
N ALA A 244 -15.34 5.26 18.32
CA ALA A 244 -14.70 6.57 18.41
C ALA A 244 -13.18 6.44 18.60
N ASN A 245 -12.72 5.45 19.40
CA ASN A 245 -11.30 5.19 19.61
C ASN A 245 -10.57 4.72 18.33
N VAL A 246 -11.31 4.25 17.33
CA VAL A 246 -10.76 3.93 16.01
C VAL A 246 -10.82 5.14 15.07
N ALA A 247 -11.95 5.84 15.07
CA ALA A 247 -12.18 6.96 14.16
C ALA A 247 -11.19 8.12 14.40
N VAL A 248 -10.87 8.43 15.66
CA VAL A 248 -9.99 9.55 15.98
C VAL A 248 -8.58 9.34 15.40
N PRO A 249 -7.86 8.23 15.70
CA PRO A 249 -6.54 8.03 15.09
C PRO A 249 -6.60 7.90 13.56
N LEU A 250 -7.68 7.36 12.99
CA LEU A 250 -7.85 7.33 11.53
C LEU A 250 -7.85 8.76 10.96
N GLU A 251 -8.65 9.66 11.54
CA GLU A 251 -8.75 11.04 11.04
C GLU A 251 -7.40 11.77 11.12
N TYR A 252 -6.66 11.61 12.22
CA TYR A 252 -5.32 12.19 12.33
C TYR A 252 -4.35 11.59 11.32
N SER A 253 -4.44 10.30 11.04
CA SER A 253 -3.54 9.61 10.11
C SER A 253 -3.71 10.08 8.67
N LYS A 254 -4.91 10.51 8.26
CA LYS A 254 -5.16 11.01 6.90
C LYS A 254 -4.22 12.17 6.56
N ALA A 255 -4.06 13.12 7.47
CA ALA A 255 -3.20 14.28 7.25
C ALA A 255 -1.71 13.87 7.13
N THR A 256 -1.26 12.89 7.94
CA THR A 256 0.14 12.43 7.88
C THR A 256 0.44 11.70 6.57
N VAL A 257 -0.52 10.90 6.07
CA VAL A 257 -0.36 10.18 4.79
C VAL A 257 -0.32 11.18 3.62
N ALA A 258 -1.22 12.18 3.62
CA ALA A 258 -1.22 13.23 2.59
C ALA A 258 0.11 14.01 2.62
N ARG A 259 0.62 14.33 3.82
CA ARG A 259 1.91 15.03 3.99
C ARG A 259 3.06 14.17 3.43
N ALA A 260 3.06 12.88 3.67
CA ALA A 260 4.09 11.97 3.17
C ALA A 260 4.06 11.90 1.63
N ALA A 261 2.85 11.79 1.04
CA ALA A 261 2.70 11.80 -0.42
C ALA A 261 3.23 13.11 -1.02
N TYR A 262 2.87 14.24 -0.40
CA TYR A 262 3.35 15.56 -0.82
C TYR A 262 4.89 15.63 -0.76
N ALA A 263 5.49 15.11 0.31
CA ALA A 263 6.94 15.17 0.50
C ALA A 263 7.68 14.39 -0.59
N ILE A 264 7.16 13.21 -0.99
CA ILE A 264 7.76 12.44 -2.09
C ILE A 264 7.54 13.18 -3.42
N ALA A 265 6.31 13.58 -3.70
CA ALA A 265 5.95 14.22 -4.98
C ALA A 265 6.76 15.50 -5.26
N HIS A 266 7.17 16.19 -4.19
CA HIS A 266 7.94 17.45 -4.30
C HIS A 266 9.42 17.28 -3.96
N ASN A 267 9.89 16.04 -3.81
CA ASN A 267 11.30 15.72 -3.51
C ASN A 267 11.83 16.47 -2.29
N LEU A 268 11.02 16.55 -1.22
CA LEU A 268 11.45 17.26 -0.01
C LEU A 268 12.50 16.44 0.74
N SER A 269 13.48 17.12 1.32
CA SER A 269 14.52 16.48 2.15
C SER A 269 13.94 15.77 3.38
N THR A 270 12.72 16.08 3.76
CA THR A 270 12.01 15.49 4.90
C THR A 270 11.14 14.27 4.51
N ALA A 271 11.24 13.77 3.27
CA ALA A 271 10.38 12.68 2.81
C ALA A 271 10.51 11.42 3.68
N ASP A 272 11.73 11.06 4.08
CA ASP A 272 11.99 9.84 4.86
C ASP A 272 11.24 9.82 6.19
N GLU A 273 11.35 10.91 6.97
CA GLU A 273 10.67 10.98 8.27
C GLU A 273 9.16 11.17 8.11
N ASN A 274 8.70 11.90 7.09
CA ASN A 274 7.27 12.06 6.82
C ASN A 274 6.63 10.73 6.46
N VAL A 275 7.27 9.92 5.60
CA VAL A 275 6.78 8.60 5.23
C VAL A 275 6.76 7.67 6.44
N SER A 276 7.85 7.67 7.22
CA SER A 276 7.95 6.80 8.40
C SER A 276 6.92 7.17 9.46
N HIS A 277 6.66 8.46 9.66
CA HIS A 277 5.60 8.92 10.56
C HIS A 277 4.23 8.43 10.05
N ALA A 278 3.94 8.64 8.76
CA ALA A 278 2.66 8.22 8.16
C ALA A 278 2.45 6.71 8.30
N LYS A 279 3.46 5.90 7.96
CA LYS A 279 3.39 4.43 8.06
C LYS A 279 3.10 3.99 9.50
N SER A 280 3.82 4.59 10.47
CA SER A 280 3.65 4.26 11.88
C SER A 280 2.23 4.55 12.35
N VAL A 281 1.72 5.77 12.13
CA VAL A 281 0.42 6.16 12.71
C VAL A 281 -0.76 5.51 11.97
N ALA A 282 -0.68 5.38 10.64
CA ALA A 282 -1.77 4.76 9.88
C ALA A 282 -1.89 3.26 10.18
N CYS A 283 -0.77 2.56 10.23
CA CYS A 283 -0.79 1.13 10.59
C CYS A 283 -1.22 0.93 12.05
N GLU A 284 -0.78 1.79 12.97
CA GLU A 284 -1.23 1.72 14.37
C GLU A 284 -2.75 1.94 14.46
N ALA A 285 -3.31 2.91 13.72
CA ALA A 285 -4.76 3.14 13.66
C ALA A 285 -5.48 1.88 13.15
N SER A 286 -4.91 1.22 12.14
CA SER A 286 -5.49 0.01 11.55
C SER A 286 -5.46 -1.16 12.55
N LEU A 287 -4.38 -1.32 13.32
CA LEU A 287 -4.30 -2.33 14.38
C LEU A 287 -5.33 -2.06 15.49
N ILE A 288 -5.50 -0.79 15.87
CA ILE A 288 -6.54 -0.37 16.84
C ILE A 288 -7.91 -0.70 16.26
N GLY A 289 -8.10 -0.44 14.97
CA GLY A 289 -9.32 -0.77 14.23
C GLY A 289 -9.65 -2.25 14.32
N ALA A 290 -8.68 -3.11 13.96
CA ALA A 290 -8.84 -4.56 14.01
C ALA A 290 -9.27 -5.03 15.41
N LYS A 291 -8.57 -4.58 16.45
CA LYS A 291 -8.82 -4.98 17.84
C LYS A 291 -10.22 -4.55 18.33
N ASN A 292 -10.61 -3.31 18.04
CA ASN A 292 -11.91 -2.80 18.49
C ASN A 292 -13.07 -3.38 17.67
N SER A 293 -12.86 -3.60 16.38
CA SER A 293 -13.88 -4.22 15.51
C SER A 293 -14.19 -5.66 15.96
N ILE A 294 -13.17 -6.48 16.21
CA ILE A 294 -13.37 -7.82 16.79
C ILE A 294 -14.20 -7.71 18.08
N GLN A 295 -13.83 -6.80 18.97
CA GLN A 295 -14.47 -6.65 20.26
C GLN A 295 -15.97 -6.33 20.14
N VAL A 296 -16.36 -5.43 19.22
CA VAL A 296 -17.79 -5.05 19.09
C VAL A 296 -18.60 -6.12 18.38
N HIS A 297 -17.96 -6.99 17.58
CA HIS A 297 -18.62 -8.15 16.98
C HIS A 297 -18.81 -9.30 17.97
N GLY A 298 -18.07 -9.30 19.09
CA GLY A 298 -18.11 -10.38 20.08
C GLY A 298 -17.62 -11.70 19.46
N ALA A 299 -18.29 -12.81 19.78
CA ALA A 299 -17.91 -14.13 19.28
C ALA A 299 -17.92 -14.19 17.74
N MET A 300 -18.82 -13.46 17.09
CA MET A 300 -18.90 -13.44 15.62
C MET A 300 -17.61 -12.90 14.98
N GLY A 301 -16.91 -11.99 15.64
CA GLY A 301 -15.65 -11.43 15.14
C GLY A 301 -14.53 -12.46 14.98
N TYR A 302 -14.67 -13.64 15.59
CA TYR A 302 -13.69 -14.74 15.48
C TYR A 302 -14.09 -15.80 14.46
N THR A 303 -15.19 -15.60 13.75
CA THR A 303 -15.70 -16.59 12.80
C THR A 303 -15.39 -16.19 11.36
N TRP A 304 -15.49 -17.17 10.46
CA TRP A 304 -15.39 -16.94 9.02
C TRP A 304 -16.69 -16.42 8.41
N GLU A 305 -17.75 -16.31 9.21
CA GLU A 305 -19.07 -15.86 8.76
C GLU A 305 -19.16 -14.33 8.55
N VAL A 306 -18.24 -13.58 9.16
CA VAL A 306 -18.17 -12.11 9.05
C VAL A 306 -16.91 -11.74 8.29
N ASP A 307 -17.04 -10.92 7.28
CA ASP A 307 -15.92 -10.52 6.39
C ASP A 307 -14.82 -9.70 7.08
N LEU A 308 -15.02 -9.33 8.32
CA LEU A 308 -14.06 -8.53 9.10
C LEU A 308 -12.65 -9.11 9.04
N HIS A 309 -12.52 -10.46 9.06
CA HIS A 309 -11.21 -11.13 9.06
C HIS A 309 -10.34 -10.81 7.83
N ILE A 310 -10.96 -10.49 6.68
CA ILE A 310 -10.25 -10.12 5.46
C ILE A 310 -9.40 -8.86 5.73
N TYR A 311 -10.06 -7.84 6.25
CA TYR A 311 -9.45 -6.51 6.48
C TYR A 311 -8.47 -6.53 7.65
N MET A 312 -8.80 -7.26 8.72
CA MET A 312 -7.92 -7.43 9.89
C MET A 312 -6.60 -8.09 9.53
N LYS A 313 -6.66 -9.21 8.79
CA LYS A 313 -5.46 -9.97 8.42
C LYS A 313 -4.55 -9.14 7.52
N LYS A 314 -5.14 -8.42 6.56
CA LYS A 314 -4.37 -7.52 5.71
C LYS A 314 -3.73 -6.38 6.54
N ALA A 315 -4.47 -5.82 7.51
CA ALA A 315 -3.93 -4.78 8.39
C ALA A 315 -2.71 -5.27 9.18
N TRP A 316 -2.79 -6.50 9.73
CA TRP A 316 -1.66 -7.11 10.46
C TRP A 316 -0.46 -7.34 9.54
N ALA A 317 -0.71 -7.80 8.31
CA ALA A 317 0.35 -8.05 7.34
C ALA A 317 1.04 -6.73 6.93
N LEU A 318 0.25 -5.70 6.60
CA LEU A 318 0.81 -4.41 6.17
C LEU A 318 1.62 -3.72 7.27
N ASP A 319 1.27 -3.91 8.55
CA ASP A 319 2.06 -3.35 9.66
C ASP A 319 3.50 -3.86 9.63
N LYS A 320 3.72 -5.11 9.19
CA LYS A 320 5.05 -5.74 9.17
C LYS A 320 5.78 -5.57 7.84
N THR A 321 5.08 -5.19 6.79
CA THR A 321 5.65 -5.08 5.43
C THR A 321 6.33 -3.72 5.26
N TRP A 322 7.51 -3.72 4.61
CA TRP A 322 8.28 -2.50 4.30
C TRP A 322 8.66 -1.70 5.55
N GLY A 323 9.06 -2.42 6.59
CA GLY A 323 9.43 -1.85 7.88
C GLY A 323 8.29 -1.89 8.89
N ASP A 324 8.57 -2.37 10.08
CA ASP A 324 7.59 -2.44 11.17
C ASP A 324 7.58 -1.14 12.01
N GLN A 325 6.78 -1.14 13.08
CA GLN A 325 6.66 0.02 13.98
C GLN A 325 8.03 0.46 14.54
N ALA A 326 8.88 -0.50 14.93
CA ALA A 326 10.19 -0.17 15.51
C ALA A 326 11.09 0.50 14.47
N PHE A 327 11.13 -0.04 13.26
CA PHE A 327 11.91 0.50 12.15
C PHE A 327 11.52 1.95 11.85
N HIS A 328 10.22 2.19 11.62
CA HIS A 328 9.76 3.53 11.22
C HIS A 328 9.86 4.54 12.37
N LYS A 329 9.56 4.14 13.61
CA LYS A 329 9.76 5.02 14.77
C LYS A 329 11.24 5.35 14.96
N GLY A 330 12.14 4.40 14.66
CA GLY A 330 13.59 4.63 14.66
C GLY A 330 14.00 5.69 13.62
N ARG A 331 13.47 5.62 12.38
CA ARG A 331 13.77 6.62 11.36
C ARG A 331 13.31 8.02 11.78
N VAL A 332 12.10 8.14 12.36
CA VAL A 332 11.60 9.41 12.89
C VAL A 332 12.49 9.90 14.03
N ALA A 333 12.83 9.02 14.99
CA ALA A 333 13.69 9.38 16.11
C ALA A 333 15.06 9.90 15.63
N ASN A 334 15.67 9.21 14.68
CA ASN A 334 16.96 9.65 14.13
C ASN A 334 16.86 11.06 13.52
N ALA A 335 15.77 11.36 12.82
CA ALA A 335 15.56 12.69 12.23
C ALA A 335 15.38 13.78 13.30
N ILE A 336 14.54 13.53 14.32
CA ILE A 336 14.22 14.56 15.31
C ILE A 336 15.34 14.75 16.37
N PHE A 337 16.20 13.77 16.54
CA PHE A 337 17.32 13.86 17.49
C PHE A 337 18.67 14.18 16.83
N ALA A 338 18.67 14.41 15.51
CA ALA A 338 19.88 14.83 14.80
C ALA A 338 20.32 16.22 15.27
N ASP A 339 21.63 16.48 15.30
CA ASP A 339 22.18 17.76 15.75
C ASP A 339 21.64 18.96 14.94
N ASN A 340 21.31 18.73 13.66
CA ASN A 340 20.79 19.75 12.76
C ASN A 340 19.27 19.68 12.60
N ALA A 341 18.57 19.00 13.48
CA ALA A 341 17.12 18.78 13.35
C ALA A 341 16.35 20.10 13.31
N ASN A 342 15.50 20.26 12.31
CA ASN A 342 14.70 21.47 12.10
C ASN A 342 13.32 21.28 12.75
N ILE A 343 13.28 21.29 14.07
CA ILE A 343 12.09 20.98 14.87
C ILE A 343 11.54 22.23 15.55
N GLY A 344 10.27 22.15 15.95
CA GLY A 344 9.58 23.21 16.68
C GLY A 344 8.51 23.92 15.87
N ALA A 345 7.74 24.74 16.55
CA ALA A 345 6.66 25.52 15.94
C ALA A 345 7.23 26.42 14.84
N GLY A 346 6.59 26.43 13.69
CA GLY A 346 7.05 27.22 12.55
C GLY A 346 8.06 26.51 11.66
N LYS A 347 8.49 25.31 12.02
CA LYS A 347 9.45 24.52 11.23
C LYS A 347 8.79 23.38 10.44
N THR A 348 7.53 23.10 10.74
CA THR A 348 6.79 21.92 10.21
C THR A 348 6.77 21.87 8.67
N PHE A 349 6.72 23.04 8.02
CA PHE A 349 6.55 23.12 6.57
C PHE A 349 7.81 23.62 5.84
N LEU A 350 8.93 23.63 6.52
CA LEU A 350 10.22 23.89 5.91
C LEU A 350 10.79 22.55 5.40
N GLY A 351 11.11 22.47 4.13
CA GLY A 351 11.62 21.25 3.54
C GLY A 351 12.42 21.51 2.30
#